data_c3bd8555d449ea6ef9b10706d5ab946e
#
_entry.id   c3bd8555d449ea6ef9b10706d5ab946e
#
_cell.length_a   1.000
_cell.length_b   1.000
_cell.length_c   1.000
_cell.angle_alpha   90.00
_cell.angle_beta   90.00
_cell.angle_gamma   90.00
#
_symmetry.space_group_name_H-M   'P 1'
#
loop_
_entity.id
_entity.type
_entity.pdbx_description
1 polymer ?
#
loop_
_entity_poly.entity_id
_entity_poly.type
_entity_poly.pdbx_seq_one_letter_code
_entity_poly.pdbx_strand_id
1 'polypeptide(L)'
;MSFLLEYKIQKFLSNSDTNLLNEAYLLNQSNTPEVGSLNSVDDLAKLLKMSEDSFVVTFDHLLIGFIVCLREGTAYKSSNYKYFSQRLDKFLYIDRIAIKTDMRRKGIGEEVYSHIQKTADLNKIPLCCEINTIPLNRPSIQFHTKLGFEEVGHKSFNDHTVAYFIKKNK
;
A
#
# COMPACT_ATOMS: atom_id res chain seq x y z
N MET A 1 -17.09 -27.15 -12.42
CA MET A 1 -17.29 -26.39 -11.20
C MET A 1 -16.14 -25.38 -11.08
N SER A 2 -16.41 -24.11 -11.24
CA SER A 2 -15.44 -23.07 -10.94
C SER A 2 -15.45 -22.90 -9.42
N PHE A 3 -14.41 -23.36 -8.73
CA PHE A 3 -14.18 -22.96 -7.35
C PHE A 3 -13.81 -21.50 -7.38
N LEU A 4 -14.71 -20.62 -6.98
CA LEU A 4 -14.40 -19.23 -6.69
C LEU A 4 -13.37 -19.26 -5.54
N LEU A 5 -12.14 -18.92 -5.85
CA LEU A 5 -11.11 -18.72 -4.85
C LEU A 5 -11.59 -17.63 -3.91
N GLU A 6 -11.91 -17.97 -2.68
CA GLU A 6 -12.46 -17.02 -1.72
C GLU A 6 -11.33 -16.36 -0.95
N TYR A 7 -10.96 -15.16 -1.38
CA TYR A 7 -10.04 -14.30 -0.65
C TYR A 7 -10.76 -13.58 0.49
N LYS A 8 -10.10 -13.44 1.62
CA LYS A 8 -10.59 -12.61 2.73
C LYS A 8 -9.70 -11.38 2.88
N ILE A 9 -10.34 -10.21 2.95
CA ILE A 9 -9.68 -8.94 3.25
C ILE A 9 -10.11 -8.55 4.67
N GLN A 10 -9.14 -8.42 5.55
CA GLN A 10 -9.37 -8.15 6.98
C GLN A 10 -8.47 -7.02 7.46
N LYS A 11 -8.91 -6.29 8.50
CA LYS A 11 -8.08 -5.26 9.15
C LYS A 11 -6.74 -5.83 9.59
N PHE A 12 -5.69 -5.08 9.32
CA PHE A 12 -4.33 -5.38 9.75
C PHE A 12 -3.92 -4.39 10.84
N LEU A 13 -3.80 -4.86 12.07
CA LEU A 13 -3.57 -4.04 13.25
C LEU A 13 -2.19 -4.31 13.87
N SER A 14 -1.67 -3.33 14.60
CA SER A 14 -0.38 -3.45 15.29
C SER A 14 -0.36 -4.57 16.34
N ASN A 15 -1.51 -4.94 16.88
CA ASN A 15 -1.68 -6.04 17.83
C ASN A 15 -2.19 -7.33 17.19
N SER A 16 -2.08 -7.46 15.88
CA SER A 16 -2.35 -8.71 15.17
C SER A 16 -1.44 -9.83 15.68
N ASP A 17 -1.85 -11.08 15.43
CA ASP A 17 -1.08 -12.24 15.81
C ASP A 17 0.39 -12.14 15.37
N THR A 18 1.31 -12.57 16.24
CA THR A 18 2.76 -12.48 16.01
C THR A 18 3.19 -13.22 14.75
N ASN A 19 2.58 -14.37 14.44
CA ASN A 19 2.90 -15.11 13.23
C ASN A 19 2.49 -14.33 11.99
N LEU A 20 1.32 -13.69 12.00
CA LEU A 20 0.84 -12.85 10.92
C LEU A 20 1.77 -11.64 10.69
N LEU A 21 2.20 -10.97 11.75
CA LEU A 21 3.15 -9.86 11.67
C LEU A 21 4.48 -10.31 11.08
N ASN A 22 5.00 -11.46 11.50
CA ASN A 22 6.24 -12.04 10.96
C ASN A 22 6.11 -12.40 9.48
N GLU A 23 5.02 -13.05 9.08
CA GLU A 23 4.76 -13.41 7.67
C GLU A 23 4.65 -12.16 6.79
N ALA A 24 3.96 -11.12 7.27
CA ALA A 24 3.84 -9.86 6.55
C ALA A 24 5.20 -9.14 6.44
N TYR A 25 6.01 -9.15 7.50
CA TYR A 25 7.36 -8.62 7.46
C TYR A 25 8.23 -9.35 6.41
N LEU A 26 8.22 -10.67 6.39
CA LEU A 26 8.97 -11.46 5.40
C LEU A 26 8.47 -11.19 3.98
N LEU A 27 7.16 -11.06 3.79
CA LEU A 27 6.57 -10.68 2.50
C LEU A 27 7.03 -9.27 2.07
N ASN A 28 7.07 -8.31 3.00
CA ASN A 28 7.61 -6.99 2.75
C ASN A 28 9.05 -7.06 2.23
N GLN A 29 9.92 -7.77 2.94
CA GLN A 29 11.34 -7.87 2.59
C GLN A 29 11.56 -8.56 1.24
N SER A 30 10.72 -9.52 0.86
CA SER A 30 10.77 -10.19 -0.45
C SER A 30 10.32 -9.30 -1.62
N ASN A 31 9.67 -8.15 -1.33
CA ASN A 31 9.20 -7.17 -2.32
C ASN A 31 10.07 -5.91 -2.39
N THR A 32 11.21 -5.89 -1.73
CA THR A 32 12.17 -4.78 -1.85
C THR A 32 12.95 -4.93 -3.18
N PRO A 33 13.36 -3.83 -3.83
CA PRO A 33 13.28 -2.43 -3.40
C PRO A 33 11.99 -1.69 -3.76
N GLU A 34 11.06 -2.31 -4.48
CA GLU A 34 9.78 -1.68 -4.92
C GLU A 34 8.95 -1.23 -3.71
N VAL A 35 8.99 -2.01 -2.64
CA VAL A 35 8.49 -1.67 -1.32
C VAL A 35 9.68 -1.34 -0.43
N GLY A 36 9.59 -0.26 0.34
CA GLY A 36 10.65 0.13 1.25
C GLY A 36 10.97 -0.96 2.28
N SER A 37 12.27 -1.24 2.47
CA SER A 37 12.73 -2.18 3.49
C SER A 37 12.36 -1.73 4.89
N LEU A 38 12.09 -2.69 5.77
CA LEU A 38 11.89 -2.48 7.20
C LEU A 38 13.04 -3.17 7.97
N ASN A 39 13.47 -2.59 9.09
CA ASN A 39 14.57 -3.15 9.87
C ASN A 39 14.13 -4.34 10.75
N SER A 40 12.85 -4.37 11.13
CA SER A 40 12.32 -5.38 12.03
C SER A 40 10.80 -5.51 11.92
N VAL A 41 10.26 -6.58 12.51
CA VAL A 41 8.82 -6.75 12.71
C VAL A 41 8.23 -5.62 13.57
N ASP A 42 8.99 -5.12 14.54
CA ASP A 42 8.56 -4.01 15.39
C ASP A 42 8.36 -2.71 14.58
N ASP A 43 9.16 -2.49 13.55
CA ASP A 43 8.96 -1.34 12.66
C ASP A 43 7.66 -1.46 11.87
N LEU A 44 7.29 -2.67 11.43
CA LEU A 44 5.99 -2.92 10.82
C LEU A 44 4.85 -2.65 11.83
N ALA A 45 4.98 -3.13 13.06
CA ALA A 45 3.98 -2.90 14.10
C ALA A 45 3.83 -1.40 14.43
N LYS A 46 4.92 -0.64 14.50
CA LYS A 46 4.89 0.82 14.68
C LYS A 46 4.18 1.52 13.53
N LEU A 47 4.44 1.11 12.30
CA LEU A 47 3.77 1.65 11.12
C LEU A 47 2.26 1.38 11.17
N LEU A 48 1.87 0.15 11.50
CA LEU A 48 0.47 -0.23 11.68
C LEU A 48 -0.22 0.54 12.79
N LYS A 49 0.49 0.89 13.86
CA LYS A 49 -0.04 1.69 14.96
C LYS A 49 -0.45 3.11 14.52
N MET A 50 0.21 3.64 13.50
CA MET A 50 -0.14 4.94 12.90
C MET A 50 -1.26 4.82 11.85
N SER A 51 -1.63 3.61 11.47
CA SER A 51 -2.60 3.33 10.40
C SER A 51 -3.95 2.94 10.97
N GLU A 52 -5.02 3.45 10.35
CA GLU A 52 -6.40 3.06 10.62
C GLU A 52 -6.99 2.18 9.50
N ASP A 53 -6.37 2.21 8.32
CA ASP A 53 -6.88 1.62 7.09
C ASP A 53 -5.86 0.69 6.42
N SER A 54 -5.27 -0.20 7.20
CA SER A 54 -4.41 -1.29 6.72
C SER A 54 -5.15 -2.61 6.73
N PHE A 55 -4.85 -3.46 5.74
CA PHE A 55 -5.55 -4.72 5.52
C PHE A 55 -4.58 -5.83 5.14
N VAL A 56 -4.91 -7.06 5.54
CA VAL A 56 -4.30 -8.29 5.04
C VAL A 56 -5.26 -8.98 4.09
N VAL A 57 -4.69 -9.67 3.13
CA VAL A 57 -5.42 -10.59 2.24
C VAL A 57 -4.96 -12.00 2.55
N THR A 58 -5.91 -12.86 2.86
CA THR A 58 -5.67 -14.28 3.12
C THR A 58 -6.44 -15.14 2.14
N PHE A 59 -5.88 -16.31 1.85
CA PHE A 59 -6.52 -17.36 1.09
C PHE A 59 -6.25 -18.67 1.82
N ASP A 60 -7.29 -19.42 2.13
CA ASP A 60 -7.18 -20.65 2.91
C ASP A 60 -6.34 -20.46 4.20
N HIS A 61 -6.63 -19.38 4.94
CA HIS A 61 -5.94 -18.95 6.15
C HIS A 61 -4.46 -18.54 5.98
N LEU A 62 -3.93 -18.58 4.76
CA LEU A 62 -2.55 -18.18 4.46
C LEU A 62 -2.50 -16.70 4.02
N LEU A 63 -1.54 -15.96 4.53
CA LEU A 63 -1.28 -14.60 4.08
C LEU A 63 -0.78 -14.62 2.63
N ILE A 64 -1.46 -13.88 1.75
CA ILE A 64 -1.07 -13.72 0.35
C ILE A 64 -0.74 -12.28 -0.03
N GLY A 65 -1.10 -11.33 0.79
CA GLY A 65 -0.80 -9.92 0.57
C GLY A 65 -1.21 -9.05 1.74
N PHE A 66 -0.72 -7.81 1.74
CA PHE A 66 -1.16 -6.77 2.68
C PHE A 66 -0.97 -5.38 2.07
N ILE A 67 -1.70 -4.41 2.62
CA ILE A 67 -1.60 -2.99 2.29
C ILE A 67 -1.56 -2.17 3.57
N VAL A 68 -0.70 -1.17 3.60
CA VAL A 68 -0.64 -0.17 4.69
C VAL A 68 -0.99 1.19 4.14
N CYS A 69 -2.01 1.80 4.72
CA CYS A 69 -2.47 3.14 4.36
C CYS A 69 -2.44 4.05 5.58
N LEU A 70 -2.07 5.31 5.37
CA LEU A 70 -1.97 6.33 6.41
C LEU A 70 -2.85 7.54 6.07
N ARG A 71 -3.58 8.02 7.06
CA ARG A 71 -4.32 9.28 6.99
C ARG A 71 -3.39 10.45 7.24
N GLU A 72 -3.89 11.65 6.96
CA GLU A 72 -3.24 12.91 7.34
C GLU A 72 -2.99 12.99 8.86
N GLY A 73 -2.02 13.81 9.26
CA GLY A 73 -1.78 14.13 10.66
C GLY A 73 -1.01 13.09 11.48
N THR A 74 -0.44 12.07 10.82
CA THR A 74 0.41 11.09 11.52
C THR A 74 1.84 11.60 11.72
N ALA A 75 2.56 11.02 12.67
CA ALA A 75 3.97 11.32 12.94
C ALA A 75 4.93 10.60 11.96
N TYR A 76 4.42 10.05 10.86
CA TYR A 76 5.23 9.31 9.90
C TYR A 76 6.27 10.22 9.22
N LYS A 77 7.54 9.83 9.27
CA LYS A 77 8.67 10.68 8.85
C LYS A 77 9.09 10.49 7.40
N SER A 78 8.39 9.68 6.62
CA SER A 78 8.69 9.48 5.19
C SER A 78 8.64 10.80 4.43
N SER A 79 9.67 11.06 3.60
CA SER A 79 9.69 12.21 2.68
C SER A 79 8.53 12.16 1.68
N ASN A 80 8.14 10.97 1.24
CA ASN A 80 7.04 10.76 0.30
C ASN A 80 5.69 11.07 0.95
N TYR A 81 5.47 10.63 2.18
CA TYR A 81 4.28 10.99 2.95
C TYR A 81 4.21 12.52 3.17
N LYS A 82 5.34 13.15 3.51
CA LYS A 82 5.41 14.61 3.71
C LYS A 82 5.08 15.39 2.44
N TYR A 83 5.41 14.89 1.27
CA TYR A 83 5.02 15.51 0.01
C TYR A 83 3.51 15.78 -0.06
N PHE A 84 2.71 14.80 0.32
CA PHE A 84 1.25 14.92 0.34
C PHE A 84 0.74 15.74 1.51
N SER A 85 1.31 15.56 2.72
CA SER A 85 0.93 16.34 3.92
C SER A 85 1.08 17.84 3.74
N GLN A 86 2.03 18.27 2.92
CA GLN A 86 2.28 19.69 2.62
C GLN A 86 1.33 20.26 1.56
N ARG A 87 0.58 19.44 0.86
CA ARG A 87 -0.25 19.80 -0.30
C ARG A 87 -1.72 19.50 -0.16
N LEU A 88 -2.07 18.59 0.74
CA LEU A 88 -3.44 18.11 0.93
C LEU A 88 -3.82 18.18 2.40
N ASP A 89 -4.99 18.72 2.69
CA ASP A 89 -5.52 18.77 4.06
C ASP A 89 -5.98 17.41 4.55
N LYS A 90 -6.55 16.61 3.65
CA LYS A 90 -7.04 15.25 3.93
C LYS A 90 -6.70 14.32 2.77
N PHE A 91 -6.28 13.12 3.09
CA PHE A 91 -5.91 12.10 2.10
C PHE A 91 -5.83 10.71 2.72
N LEU A 92 -5.83 9.70 1.88
CA LEU A 92 -5.43 8.34 2.23
C LEU A 92 -4.17 7.99 1.44
N TYR A 93 -3.05 7.91 2.13
CA TYR A 93 -1.75 7.61 1.54
C TYR A 93 -1.46 6.12 1.61
N ILE A 94 -1.22 5.52 0.45
CA ILE A 94 -0.82 4.12 0.35
C ILE A 94 0.69 4.07 0.50
N ASP A 95 1.16 3.67 1.68
CA ASP A 95 2.60 3.57 1.97
C ASP A 95 3.23 2.36 1.29
N ARG A 96 2.55 1.23 1.34
CA ARG A 96 3.00 -0.01 0.73
C ARG A 96 1.88 -0.98 0.46
N ILE A 97 2.07 -1.76 -0.60
CA ILE A 97 1.29 -2.95 -0.91
C ILE A 97 2.27 -4.06 -1.31
N ALA A 98 2.09 -5.23 -0.77
CA ALA A 98 2.87 -6.40 -1.11
C ALA A 98 1.94 -7.59 -1.36
N ILE A 99 2.14 -8.29 -2.48
CA ILE A 99 1.40 -9.49 -2.84
C ILE A 99 2.41 -10.57 -3.17
N LYS A 100 2.18 -11.80 -2.69
CA LYS A 100 3.03 -12.95 -3.03
C LYS A 100 3.17 -13.09 -4.54
N THR A 101 4.38 -13.35 -5.00
CA THR A 101 4.72 -13.39 -6.44
C THR A 101 3.85 -14.36 -7.23
N ASP A 102 3.58 -15.54 -6.68
CA ASP A 102 2.74 -16.58 -7.29
C ASP A 102 1.23 -16.24 -7.27
N MET A 103 0.85 -15.21 -6.51
CA MET A 103 -0.53 -14.73 -6.41
C MET A 103 -0.77 -13.43 -7.19
N ARG A 104 0.24 -12.90 -7.86
CA ARG A 104 0.11 -11.71 -8.71
C ARG A 104 -0.64 -11.99 -9.99
N ARG A 105 -1.19 -10.94 -10.64
CA ARG A 105 -1.95 -10.99 -11.88
C ARG A 105 -3.22 -11.86 -11.82
N LYS A 106 -3.80 -11.98 -10.62
CA LYS A 106 -5.05 -12.71 -10.36
C LYS A 106 -6.18 -11.77 -9.90
N GLY A 107 -6.01 -10.45 -10.06
CA GLY A 107 -6.99 -9.45 -9.67
C GLY A 107 -6.97 -9.06 -8.19
N ILE A 108 -6.07 -9.61 -7.37
CA ILE A 108 -6.02 -9.35 -5.92
C ILE A 108 -5.71 -7.88 -5.64
N GLY A 109 -4.75 -7.29 -6.35
CA GLY A 109 -4.42 -5.88 -6.22
C GLY A 109 -5.61 -4.97 -6.52
N GLU A 110 -6.38 -5.26 -7.56
CA GLU A 110 -7.60 -4.51 -7.91
C GLU A 110 -8.66 -4.62 -6.82
N GLU A 111 -8.85 -5.78 -6.23
CA GLU A 111 -9.80 -5.98 -5.12
C GLU A 111 -9.38 -5.20 -3.87
N VAL A 112 -8.11 -5.23 -3.51
CA VAL A 112 -7.56 -4.47 -2.38
C VAL A 112 -7.74 -2.97 -2.60
N TYR A 113 -7.43 -2.47 -3.79
CA TYR A 113 -7.63 -1.05 -4.15
C TYR A 113 -9.10 -0.67 -4.18
N SER A 114 -9.98 -1.54 -4.66
CA SER A 114 -11.43 -1.34 -4.58
C SER A 114 -11.89 -1.22 -3.12
N HIS A 115 -11.32 -2.01 -2.23
CA HIS A 115 -11.64 -1.97 -0.81
C HIS A 115 -11.23 -0.65 -0.15
N ILE A 116 -10.00 -0.17 -0.38
CA ILE A 116 -9.57 1.13 0.17
C ILE A 116 -10.24 2.32 -0.52
N GLN A 117 -10.63 2.18 -1.79
CA GLN A 117 -11.38 3.22 -2.51
C GLN A 117 -12.72 3.51 -1.82
N LYS A 118 -13.40 2.50 -1.31
CA LYS A 118 -14.65 2.68 -0.55
C LYS A 118 -14.42 3.55 0.69
N THR A 119 -13.33 3.34 1.41
CA THR A 119 -12.96 4.19 2.56
C THR A 119 -12.69 5.63 2.11
N ALA A 120 -11.95 5.82 1.03
CA ALA A 120 -11.66 7.14 0.49
C ALA A 120 -12.92 7.88 0.04
N ASP A 121 -13.82 7.20 -0.64
CA ASP A 121 -15.08 7.77 -1.13
C ASP A 121 -16.02 8.16 0.02
N LEU A 122 -16.15 7.30 1.04
CA LEU A 122 -16.94 7.59 2.24
C LEU A 122 -16.44 8.83 2.98
N ASN A 123 -15.14 9.04 3.02
CA ASN A 123 -14.51 10.18 3.67
C ASN A 123 -14.34 11.39 2.72
N LYS A 124 -14.66 11.24 1.44
CA LYS A 124 -14.48 12.26 0.38
C LYS A 124 -13.03 12.76 0.31
N ILE A 125 -12.08 11.84 0.35
CA ILE A 125 -10.64 12.12 0.32
C ILE A 125 -9.97 11.44 -0.87
N PRO A 126 -8.89 12.03 -1.44
CA PRO A 126 -8.15 11.38 -2.50
C PRO A 126 -7.29 10.23 -1.96
N LEU A 127 -7.01 9.26 -2.84
CA LEU A 127 -5.94 8.29 -2.68
C LEU A 127 -4.64 8.86 -3.24
N CYS A 128 -3.53 8.61 -2.56
CA CYS A 128 -2.22 9.03 -3.05
C CYS A 128 -1.14 7.99 -2.75
N CYS A 129 -0.12 7.96 -3.58
CA CYS A 129 1.03 7.06 -3.45
C CYS A 129 2.22 7.58 -4.25
N GLU A 130 3.39 6.94 -4.07
CA GLU A 130 4.54 7.11 -4.95
C GLU A 130 4.90 5.78 -5.62
N ILE A 131 5.52 5.88 -6.80
CA ILE A 131 5.99 4.74 -7.58
C ILE A 131 7.39 5.05 -8.09
N ASN A 132 8.30 4.08 -7.99
CA ASN A 132 9.66 4.20 -8.52
C ASN A 132 9.64 4.37 -10.05
N THR A 133 10.33 5.40 -10.52
CA THR A 133 10.56 5.64 -11.95
C THR A 133 12.01 5.39 -12.34
N ILE A 134 12.95 5.46 -11.39
CA ILE A 134 14.35 5.08 -11.56
C ILE A 134 14.77 4.34 -10.29
N PRO A 135 15.01 3.02 -10.34
CA PRO A 135 14.72 2.11 -11.46
C PRO A 135 13.21 2.05 -11.78
N LEU A 136 12.89 1.84 -13.06
CA LEU A 136 11.50 1.93 -13.53
C LEU A 136 10.66 0.73 -13.06
N ASN A 137 9.61 1.01 -12.31
CA ASN A 137 8.57 0.04 -11.95
C ASN A 137 7.38 0.17 -12.91
N ARG A 138 7.55 -0.26 -14.15
CA ARG A 138 6.52 -0.17 -15.20
C ARG A 138 5.21 -0.86 -14.84
N PRO A 139 5.20 -2.10 -14.29
CA PRO A 139 3.94 -2.76 -13.92
C PRO A 139 3.12 -1.95 -12.92
N SER A 140 3.76 -1.32 -11.93
CA SER A 140 3.08 -0.49 -10.94
C SER A 140 2.51 0.79 -11.56
N ILE A 141 3.25 1.46 -12.43
CA ILE A 141 2.77 2.65 -13.15
C ILE A 141 1.54 2.30 -14.00
N GLN A 142 1.61 1.22 -14.76
CA GLN A 142 0.48 0.77 -15.60
C GLN A 142 -0.75 0.41 -14.75
N PHE A 143 -0.55 -0.29 -13.65
CA PHE A 143 -1.61 -0.66 -12.72
C PHE A 143 -2.33 0.57 -12.16
N HIS A 144 -1.58 1.53 -11.63
CA HIS A 144 -2.16 2.74 -11.04
C HIS A 144 -2.82 3.64 -12.09
N THR A 145 -2.21 3.78 -13.26
CA THR A 145 -2.80 4.56 -14.37
C THR A 145 -4.14 3.95 -14.81
N LYS A 146 -4.20 2.63 -14.94
CA LYS A 146 -5.44 1.90 -15.24
C LYS A 146 -6.54 2.15 -14.20
N LEU A 147 -6.17 2.28 -12.92
CA LEU A 147 -7.11 2.57 -11.83
C LEU A 147 -7.53 4.04 -11.75
N GLY A 148 -6.98 4.91 -12.58
CA GLY A 148 -7.34 6.33 -12.64
C GLY A 148 -6.46 7.24 -11.78
N PHE A 149 -5.29 6.79 -11.37
CA PHE A 149 -4.28 7.64 -10.74
C PHE A 149 -3.59 8.51 -11.79
N GLU A 150 -3.32 9.75 -11.43
CA GLU A 150 -2.60 10.72 -12.26
C GLU A 150 -1.31 11.16 -11.59
N GLU A 151 -0.23 11.28 -12.36
CA GLU A 151 1.04 11.80 -11.87
C GLU A 151 0.93 13.30 -11.57
N VAL A 152 1.37 13.72 -10.38
CA VAL A 152 1.30 15.11 -9.92
C VAL A 152 2.67 15.70 -9.56
N GLY A 153 3.72 14.93 -9.61
CA GLY A 153 5.08 15.39 -9.32
C GLY A 153 6.06 14.24 -9.25
N HIS A 154 7.32 14.56 -8.98
CA HIS A 154 8.38 13.58 -8.82
C HIS A 154 9.45 14.09 -7.86
N LYS A 155 10.28 13.20 -7.35
CA LYS A 155 11.43 13.52 -6.51
C LYS A 155 12.55 12.53 -6.76
N SER A 156 13.76 13.06 -6.95
CA SER A 156 14.99 12.27 -7.04
C SER A 156 15.68 12.22 -5.68
N PHE A 157 16.04 11.01 -5.28
CA PHE A 157 16.91 10.71 -4.15
C PHE A 157 18.29 10.28 -4.68
N ASN A 158 19.25 10.03 -3.80
CA ASN A 158 20.61 9.66 -4.24
C ASN A 158 20.65 8.37 -5.07
N ASP A 159 19.79 7.40 -4.75
CA ASP A 159 19.80 6.04 -5.30
C ASP A 159 18.55 5.69 -6.14
N HIS A 160 17.52 6.56 -6.14
CA HIS A 160 16.27 6.31 -6.86
C HIS A 160 15.49 7.60 -7.12
N THR A 161 14.52 7.50 -8.02
CA THR A 161 13.54 8.56 -8.30
C THR A 161 12.13 7.99 -8.19
N VAL A 162 11.23 8.75 -7.58
CA VAL A 162 9.81 8.41 -7.49
C VAL A 162 8.96 9.43 -8.23
N ALA A 163 7.83 8.98 -8.75
CA ALA A 163 6.72 9.85 -9.17
C ALA A 163 5.59 9.76 -8.15
N TYR A 164 4.92 10.88 -7.91
CA TYR A 164 3.78 11.00 -7.01
C TYR A 164 2.48 10.95 -7.80
N PHE A 165 1.54 10.15 -7.32
CA PHE A 165 0.27 9.90 -7.98
C PHE A 165 -0.90 10.20 -7.04
N ILE A 166 -1.96 10.77 -7.60
CA ILE A 166 -3.22 11.03 -6.89
C ILE A 166 -4.38 10.48 -7.71
N LYS A 167 -5.31 9.83 -7.02
CA LYS A 167 -6.64 9.52 -7.55
C LYS A 167 -7.67 10.34 -6.79
N LYS A 168 -8.29 11.30 -7.46
CA LYS A 168 -9.36 12.11 -6.90
C LYS A 168 -10.65 11.29 -6.79
N ASN A 169 -11.49 11.67 -5.84
CA ASN A 169 -12.84 11.13 -5.76
C ASN A 169 -13.68 11.60 -6.95
N LYS A 170 -14.61 10.77 -7.34
CA LYS A 170 -15.61 11.14 -8.34
C LYS A 170 -16.64 12.11 -7.77
#